data_080289a882074bab54cac75da12b32c5
#
_entry.id   080289a882074bab54cac75da12b32c5
#
_cell.length_a   1.000
_cell.length_b   1.000
_cell.length_c   1.000
_cell.angle_alpha   90.00
_cell.angle_beta   90.00
_cell.angle_gamma   90.00
#
_symmetry.space_group_name_H-M   'P 1'
#
loop_
_entity.id
_entity.type
_entity.pdbx_description
1 polymer ?
#
loop_
_entity_poly.entity_id
_entity_poly.type
_entity_poly.pdbx_seq_one_letter_code
_entity_poly.pdbx_strand_id
1 'polypeptide(L)'
;MTRRVETVAVVGRDAALWLAAAAVQRSLGAAGVRVVAVELPSWLNAVDCYSTLPSLASMHRLLGIDEAKMLEAASGVPVAAQRFSNWSKGAAPFFLAYDDEPPPSGDLPFSQYWLKGHKEGLRVGLEDFSLGCACAKLGRVPVATGDGGELSASYGYSLDASIYAEALKQLASKRGIVSSSGKIADVTLKGDCIRSIELDDGTRIEADLFIDASGAERVLMMKMPGAKFERWKDQFGCDRIITASAAPLKSLPAFSQISAFRGGWVGLYPLRDRTAVVAVYASDVVSDHSMPGELPLLARMAVSGEAVVAEIKPGMLERPWIGNCVAVGDAAIALEPVDAAQLHVAQGCISHLIAVFPATADEMPEASAYNKSMRSFAGNIRDFALAHYVLNRRFDELFWDKAREAEVPATLRQKLDLFAARGTVAIGDDETFSDQNWTLLMLGAGVEPDGYDPRIDLLPDEPQIEKVQQRLRAVSQLARQMPSVDQFVGRTEQLQAAGVV
;
A
#
# COMPACT_ATOMS: atom_id res chain seq x y z
N MET A 1 -16.70 -26.87 29.53
CA MET A 1 -16.96 -25.54 28.92
C MET A 1 -15.72 -25.16 28.15
N THR A 2 -15.84 -24.85 26.89
CA THR A 2 -14.72 -24.36 26.07
C THR A 2 -14.27 -22.98 26.59
N ARG A 3 -12.97 -22.80 26.79
CA ARG A 3 -12.38 -21.56 27.31
C ARG A 3 -12.39 -20.49 26.22
N ARG A 4 -12.95 -19.31 26.50
CA ARG A 4 -12.92 -18.18 25.57
C ARG A 4 -11.54 -17.53 25.49
N VAL A 5 -11.29 -16.83 24.41
CA VAL A 5 -10.10 -15.95 24.29
C VAL A 5 -10.36 -14.70 25.13
N GLU A 6 -9.58 -14.50 26.19
CA GLU A 6 -9.70 -13.38 27.11
C GLU A 6 -8.51 -12.41 27.02
N THR A 7 -7.32 -12.93 26.66
CA THR A 7 -6.11 -12.13 26.56
C THR A 7 -5.43 -12.31 25.21
N VAL A 8 -5.15 -11.19 24.54
CA VAL A 8 -4.40 -11.12 23.29
C VAL A 8 -3.10 -10.37 23.54
N ALA A 9 -1.96 -11.00 23.25
CA ALA A 9 -0.66 -10.35 23.26
C ALA A 9 -0.26 -9.95 21.83
N VAL A 10 -0.06 -8.66 21.59
CA VAL A 10 0.46 -8.15 20.31
C VAL A 10 1.93 -7.84 20.48
N VAL A 11 2.79 -8.59 19.81
CA VAL A 11 4.25 -8.44 19.87
C VAL A 11 4.73 -7.84 18.56
N GLY A 12 5.37 -6.69 18.63
CA GLY A 12 5.80 -6.07 17.38
C GLY A 12 6.49 -4.73 17.57
N ARG A 13 6.53 -3.97 16.49
CA ARG A 13 7.16 -2.65 16.47
C ARG A 13 6.39 -1.69 15.58
N ASP A 14 6.63 -0.42 15.78
CA ASP A 14 6.21 0.66 14.92
C ASP A 14 4.67 0.69 14.65
N ALA A 15 4.25 1.16 13.49
CA ALA A 15 2.83 1.30 13.18
C ALA A 15 2.06 -0.05 13.19
N ALA A 16 2.69 -1.15 12.77
CA ALA A 16 2.02 -2.46 12.71
C ALA A 16 1.58 -2.95 14.10
N LEU A 17 2.44 -2.80 15.11
CA LEU A 17 2.11 -3.12 16.51
C LEU A 17 0.90 -2.34 16.98
N TRP A 18 0.96 -1.01 16.85
CA TRP A 18 -0.05 -0.14 17.46
C TRP A 18 -1.38 -0.15 16.72
N LEU A 19 -1.36 -0.32 15.38
CA LEU A 19 -2.58 -0.54 14.60
C LEU A 19 -3.27 -1.84 15.02
N ALA A 20 -2.51 -2.94 15.13
CA ALA A 20 -3.06 -4.23 15.55
C ALA A 20 -3.64 -4.17 16.96
N ALA A 21 -2.86 -3.67 17.93
CA ALA A 21 -3.29 -3.56 19.32
C ALA A 21 -4.54 -2.67 19.47
N ALA A 22 -4.54 -1.48 18.85
CA ALA A 22 -5.66 -0.54 18.94
C ALA A 22 -6.91 -1.06 18.23
N ALA A 23 -6.79 -1.72 17.07
CA ALA A 23 -7.93 -2.24 16.32
C ALA A 23 -8.58 -3.43 17.04
N VAL A 24 -7.79 -4.38 17.55
CA VAL A 24 -8.29 -5.51 18.33
C VAL A 24 -8.99 -5.03 19.61
N GLN A 25 -8.36 -4.12 20.36
CA GLN A 25 -8.96 -3.52 21.57
C GLN A 25 -10.26 -2.79 21.25
N ARG A 26 -10.30 -2.02 20.16
CA ARG A 26 -11.49 -1.27 19.74
C ARG A 26 -12.65 -2.19 19.34
N SER A 27 -12.35 -3.27 18.64
CA SER A 27 -13.37 -4.18 18.10
C SER A 27 -13.86 -5.18 19.13
N LEU A 28 -13.00 -5.65 20.04
CA LEU A 28 -13.27 -6.80 20.90
C LEU A 28 -13.22 -6.49 22.40
N GLY A 29 -12.72 -5.31 22.78
CA GLY A 29 -12.60 -4.93 24.19
C GLY A 29 -13.94 -4.92 24.93
N ALA A 30 -15.04 -4.49 24.27
CA ALA A 30 -16.38 -4.53 24.83
C ALA A 30 -16.92 -5.96 25.04
N ALA A 31 -16.36 -6.95 24.33
CA ALA A 31 -16.66 -8.37 24.50
C ALA A 31 -15.81 -9.05 25.60
N GLY A 32 -14.98 -8.29 26.32
CA GLY A 32 -14.14 -8.77 27.41
C GLY A 32 -12.72 -9.18 27.02
N VAL A 33 -12.32 -8.98 25.77
CA VAL A 33 -10.94 -9.25 25.34
C VAL A 33 -10.03 -8.14 25.84
N ARG A 34 -8.95 -8.51 26.54
CA ARG A 34 -7.89 -7.63 27.01
C ARG A 34 -6.69 -7.72 26.09
N VAL A 35 -6.19 -6.59 25.61
CA VAL A 35 -5.01 -6.51 24.77
C VAL A 35 -3.79 -6.07 25.60
N VAL A 36 -2.68 -6.79 25.45
CA VAL A 36 -1.36 -6.45 25.97
C VAL A 36 -0.42 -6.23 24.79
N ALA A 37 0.28 -5.11 24.73
CA ALA A 37 1.27 -4.81 23.71
C ALA A 37 2.68 -5.09 24.20
N VAL A 38 3.51 -5.69 23.36
CA VAL A 38 4.95 -5.88 23.59
C VAL A 38 5.71 -5.13 22.52
N GLU A 39 6.30 -4.02 22.90
CA GLU A 39 7.02 -3.14 21.98
C GLU A 39 8.48 -3.58 21.86
N LEU A 40 8.82 -4.09 20.70
CA LEU A 40 10.20 -4.40 20.32
C LEU A 40 10.93 -3.11 19.89
N PRO A 41 12.27 -3.08 19.91
CA PRO A 41 13.03 -1.95 19.38
C PRO A 41 12.60 -1.58 17.97
N SER A 42 12.36 -0.29 17.73
CA SER A 42 11.99 0.25 16.42
C SER A 42 13.10 0.02 15.40
N TRP A 43 12.69 -0.17 14.13
CA TRP A 43 13.59 -0.18 12.97
C TRP A 43 13.48 1.10 12.13
N LEU A 44 12.57 1.98 12.50
CA LEU A 44 12.39 3.24 11.78
C LEU A 44 13.58 4.18 12.00
N ASN A 45 14.00 4.78 10.91
CA ASN A 45 14.97 5.87 10.90
C ASN A 45 14.25 7.19 10.72
N ALA A 46 14.89 8.29 11.07
CA ALA A 46 14.32 9.64 10.96
C ALA A 46 13.95 10.05 9.53
N VAL A 47 14.46 9.35 8.51
CA VAL A 47 14.19 9.62 7.10
C VAL A 47 13.03 8.80 6.53
N ASP A 48 12.54 7.80 7.26
CA ASP A 48 11.52 6.89 6.78
C ASP A 48 10.16 7.57 6.67
N CYS A 49 9.38 7.13 5.70
CA CYS A 49 8.00 7.55 5.51
C CYS A 49 7.11 6.36 5.19
N TYR A 50 5.85 6.44 5.59
CA TYR A 50 4.80 5.55 5.07
C TYR A 50 4.11 6.24 3.91
N SER A 51 4.08 5.57 2.76
CA SER A 51 3.13 5.85 1.69
C SER A 51 1.97 4.87 1.82
N THR A 52 0.75 5.35 1.66
CA THR A 52 -0.45 4.56 2.00
C THR A 52 -1.48 4.55 0.89
N LEU A 53 -2.25 3.48 0.84
CA LEU A 53 -3.49 3.42 0.06
C LEU A 53 -4.65 4.12 0.81
N PRO A 54 -5.72 4.52 0.12
CA PRO A 54 -6.89 5.18 0.72
C PRO A 54 -7.59 4.35 1.79
N SER A 55 -7.46 3.02 1.75
CA SER A 55 -8.03 2.11 2.74
C SER A 55 -7.64 2.44 4.19
N LEU A 56 -6.47 3.08 4.40
CA LEU A 56 -6.03 3.50 5.74
C LEU A 56 -7.02 4.48 6.40
N ALA A 57 -7.73 5.30 5.63
CA ALA A 57 -8.77 6.18 6.16
C ALA A 57 -9.90 5.42 6.86
N SER A 58 -10.23 4.20 6.41
CA SER A 58 -11.21 3.34 7.07
C SER A 58 -10.71 2.84 8.43
N MET A 59 -9.44 2.47 8.53
CA MET A 59 -8.81 2.13 9.80
C MET A 59 -8.78 3.33 10.75
N HIS A 60 -8.44 4.51 10.26
CA HIS A 60 -8.48 5.75 11.05
C HIS A 60 -9.88 6.04 11.60
N ARG A 61 -10.94 5.87 10.78
CA ARG A 61 -12.34 6.00 11.25
C ARG A 61 -12.67 5.00 12.34
N LEU A 62 -12.31 3.72 12.18
CA LEU A 62 -12.48 2.69 13.22
C LEU A 62 -11.80 3.10 14.52
N LEU A 63 -10.59 3.63 14.40
CA LEU A 63 -9.78 4.08 15.53
C LEU A 63 -10.14 5.49 16.03
N GLY A 64 -11.11 6.19 15.43
CA GLY A 64 -11.48 7.55 15.81
C GLY A 64 -10.31 8.53 15.71
N ILE A 65 -9.44 8.35 14.73
CA ILE A 65 -8.33 9.27 14.43
C ILE A 65 -8.88 10.42 13.60
N ASP A 66 -8.65 11.64 14.07
CA ASP A 66 -8.94 12.87 13.33
C ASP A 66 -7.87 13.06 12.24
N GLU A 67 -8.32 13.12 10.99
CA GLU A 67 -7.44 13.18 9.84
C GLU A 67 -6.57 14.46 9.84
N ALA A 68 -7.17 15.62 10.10
CA ALA A 68 -6.46 16.90 10.04
C ALA A 68 -5.34 16.95 11.09
N LYS A 69 -5.64 16.48 12.32
CA LYS A 69 -4.65 16.41 13.41
C LYS A 69 -3.55 15.41 13.12
N MET A 70 -3.91 14.27 12.51
CA MET A 70 -2.94 13.24 12.14
C MET A 70 -2.00 13.74 11.04
N LEU A 71 -2.53 14.39 9.99
CA LEU A 71 -1.73 14.98 8.92
C LEU A 71 -0.82 16.10 9.46
N GLU A 72 -1.31 16.92 10.37
CA GLU A 72 -0.50 17.95 11.02
C GLU A 72 0.64 17.33 11.85
N ALA A 73 0.33 16.37 12.72
CA ALA A 73 1.32 15.73 13.60
C ALA A 73 2.39 14.96 12.82
N ALA A 74 1.99 14.17 11.79
CA ALA A 74 2.89 13.30 11.05
C ALA A 74 3.49 13.95 9.79
N SER A 75 3.55 15.28 9.70
CA SER A 75 3.99 16.02 8.48
C SER A 75 3.30 15.52 7.21
N GLY A 76 2.05 15.06 7.36
CA GLY A 76 1.32 14.29 6.38
C GLY A 76 0.89 15.11 5.16
N VAL A 77 0.91 14.47 3.99
CA VAL A 77 0.47 15.02 2.72
C VAL A 77 -0.50 14.04 2.07
N PRO A 78 -1.71 14.48 1.63
CA PRO A 78 -2.62 13.64 0.86
C PRO A 78 -2.06 13.35 -0.54
N VAL A 79 -2.21 12.11 -1.01
CA VAL A 79 -1.70 11.61 -2.28
C VAL A 79 -2.86 11.00 -3.08
N ALA A 80 -3.31 11.69 -4.13
CA ALA A 80 -4.42 11.24 -4.97
C ALA A 80 -4.02 10.19 -6.00
N ALA A 81 -2.71 10.09 -6.31
CA ALA A 81 -2.19 9.14 -7.29
C ALA A 81 -0.70 8.86 -7.07
N GLN A 82 -0.21 7.82 -7.73
CA GLN A 82 1.21 7.59 -7.98
C GLN A 82 1.52 7.91 -9.44
N ARG A 83 2.62 8.61 -9.71
CA ARG A 83 3.10 8.94 -11.04
C ARG A 83 4.29 8.08 -11.40
N PHE A 84 4.14 7.23 -12.38
CA PHE A 84 5.19 6.33 -12.86
C PHE A 84 5.91 6.93 -14.07
N SER A 85 7.23 6.91 -14.06
CA SER A 85 8.05 7.41 -15.17
C SER A 85 9.25 6.52 -15.45
N ASN A 86 9.71 6.53 -16.70
CA ASN A 86 10.85 5.76 -17.18
C ASN A 86 10.67 4.21 -17.15
N TRP A 87 9.49 3.69 -16.89
CA TRP A 87 9.19 2.25 -17.00
C TRP A 87 9.13 1.78 -18.46
N SER A 88 8.96 2.75 -19.36
CA SER A 88 9.13 2.59 -20.80
C SER A 88 10.03 3.72 -21.29
N LYS A 89 11.14 3.40 -21.97
CA LYS A 89 12.06 4.42 -22.49
C LYS A 89 11.36 5.29 -23.55
N GLY A 90 11.38 6.60 -23.35
CA GLY A 90 10.79 7.56 -24.28
C GLY A 90 9.26 7.72 -24.20
N ALA A 91 8.56 6.94 -23.38
CA ALA A 91 7.15 7.12 -23.16
C ALA A 91 6.87 8.23 -22.13
N ALA A 92 5.69 8.87 -22.26
CA ALA A 92 5.21 9.80 -21.25
C ALA A 92 4.96 9.08 -19.92
N PRO A 93 5.16 9.78 -18.79
CA PRO A 93 4.75 9.25 -17.50
C PRO A 93 3.22 9.02 -17.45
N PHE A 94 2.78 8.04 -16.67
CA PHE A 94 1.38 7.76 -16.42
C PHE A 94 1.04 7.82 -14.93
N PHE A 95 -0.26 7.97 -14.62
CA PHE A 95 -0.76 8.05 -13.26
C PHE A 95 -1.62 6.84 -12.91
N LEU A 96 -1.43 6.34 -11.69
CA LEU A 96 -2.34 5.40 -11.03
C LEU A 96 -3.07 6.13 -9.91
N ALA A 97 -4.36 6.36 -10.07
CA ALA A 97 -5.20 7.04 -9.11
C ALA A 97 -6.12 6.06 -8.38
N TYR A 98 -6.82 6.57 -7.37
CA TYR A 98 -7.71 5.80 -6.50
C TYR A 98 -9.17 6.30 -6.67
N ASP A 99 -9.72 6.14 -7.87
CA ASP A 99 -11.11 6.50 -8.12
C ASP A 99 -12.06 5.45 -7.51
N ASP A 100 -13.13 5.94 -6.90
CA ASP A 100 -14.19 5.13 -6.31
C ASP A 100 -15.40 5.13 -7.25
N GLU A 101 -15.32 4.42 -8.36
CA GLU A 101 -16.46 4.28 -9.25
C GLU A 101 -17.34 3.11 -8.81
N PRO A 102 -18.65 3.32 -8.64
CA PRO A 102 -19.56 2.22 -8.41
C PRO A 102 -19.57 1.31 -9.63
N PRO A 103 -19.70 -0.02 -9.45
CA PRO A 103 -19.84 -0.93 -10.56
C PRO A 103 -21.05 -0.49 -11.42
N PRO A 104 -20.93 -0.52 -12.75
CA PRO A 104 -21.99 -0.06 -13.63
C PRO A 104 -23.25 -0.90 -13.42
N SER A 105 -24.35 -0.24 -13.08
CA SER A 105 -25.68 -0.84 -12.93
C SER A 105 -26.24 -1.17 -14.32
N GLY A 106 -25.86 -2.31 -14.89
CA GLY A 106 -26.34 -2.79 -16.19
C GLY A 106 -25.61 -2.21 -17.40
N ASP A 107 -24.85 -1.14 -17.27
CA ASP A 107 -24.03 -0.53 -18.31
C ASP A 107 -22.64 -1.19 -18.41
N LEU A 108 -21.98 -0.96 -19.55
CA LEU A 108 -20.57 -1.32 -19.70
C LEU A 108 -19.69 -0.35 -18.88
N PRO A 109 -18.51 -0.82 -18.37
CA PRO A 109 -17.54 0.05 -17.76
C PRO A 109 -17.13 1.20 -18.71
N PHE A 110 -16.90 2.41 -18.15
CA PHE A 110 -16.52 3.58 -18.96
C PHE A 110 -15.27 3.31 -19.81
N SER A 111 -14.34 2.51 -19.35
CA SER A 111 -13.14 2.09 -20.07
C SER A 111 -13.45 1.48 -21.44
N GLN A 112 -14.59 0.80 -21.61
CA GLN A 112 -14.99 0.21 -22.89
C GLN A 112 -15.47 1.27 -23.90
N TYR A 113 -16.19 2.31 -23.46
CA TYR A 113 -16.55 3.46 -24.30
C TYR A 113 -15.31 4.23 -24.75
N TRP A 114 -14.38 4.46 -23.82
CA TRP A 114 -13.10 5.09 -24.11
C TRP A 114 -12.29 4.26 -25.13
N LEU A 115 -12.20 2.92 -24.93
CA LEU A 115 -11.41 2.03 -25.77
C LEU A 115 -11.93 1.99 -27.21
N LYS A 116 -13.26 1.92 -27.42
CA LYS A 116 -13.87 2.06 -28.73
C LYS A 116 -13.50 3.39 -29.37
N GLY A 117 -13.73 4.50 -28.65
CA GLY A 117 -13.38 5.84 -29.13
C GLY A 117 -11.89 5.97 -29.45
N HIS A 118 -11.00 5.36 -28.65
CA HIS A 118 -9.56 5.36 -28.87
C HIS A 118 -9.20 4.66 -30.19
N LYS A 119 -9.78 3.49 -30.48
CA LYS A 119 -9.61 2.77 -31.73
C LYS A 119 -10.16 3.55 -32.94
N GLU A 120 -11.18 4.37 -32.75
CA GLU A 120 -11.77 5.25 -33.75
C GLU A 120 -11.06 6.61 -33.87
N GLY A 121 -10.00 6.87 -33.09
CA GLY A 121 -9.14 8.05 -33.22
C GLY A 121 -9.17 9.05 -32.07
N LEU A 122 -9.86 8.77 -30.97
CA LEU A 122 -9.77 9.58 -29.75
C LEU A 122 -8.32 9.57 -29.24
N ARG A 123 -7.71 10.76 -29.08
CA ARG A 123 -6.32 10.93 -28.66
C ARG A 123 -6.17 11.33 -27.17
N VAL A 124 -7.27 11.42 -26.44
CA VAL A 124 -7.27 11.73 -24.99
C VAL A 124 -7.02 10.44 -24.22
N GLY A 125 -6.04 10.43 -23.33
CA GLY A 125 -5.72 9.26 -22.50
C GLY A 125 -6.84 8.94 -21.51
N LEU A 126 -7.00 7.67 -21.15
CA LEU A 126 -8.02 7.25 -20.16
C LEU A 126 -7.85 7.96 -18.81
N GLU A 127 -6.62 8.24 -18.42
CA GLU A 127 -6.30 8.95 -17.16
C GLU A 127 -6.90 10.38 -17.07
N ASP A 128 -7.22 11.01 -18.21
CA ASP A 128 -7.89 12.33 -18.22
C ASP A 128 -9.40 12.25 -17.90
N PHE A 129 -9.95 11.04 -17.89
CA PHE A 129 -11.31 10.72 -17.47
C PHE A 129 -11.40 10.23 -16.03
N SER A 130 -10.28 10.11 -15.33
CA SER A 130 -10.14 9.80 -13.91
C SER A 130 -10.09 11.08 -13.10
N LEU A 131 -10.96 11.22 -12.09
CA LEU A 131 -10.95 12.39 -11.21
C LEU A 131 -9.67 12.45 -10.39
N GLY A 132 -9.20 11.31 -9.87
CA GLY A 132 -7.97 11.22 -9.10
C GLY A 132 -6.74 11.63 -9.93
N CYS A 133 -6.62 11.12 -11.18
CA CYS A 133 -5.53 11.51 -12.08
C CYS A 133 -5.59 13.01 -12.43
N ALA A 134 -6.79 13.55 -12.73
CA ALA A 134 -6.96 14.97 -13.04
C ALA A 134 -6.59 15.86 -11.84
N CYS A 135 -7.00 15.48 -10.62
CA CYS A 135 -6.60 16.14 -9.39
C CYS A 135 -5.10 16.08 -9.18
N ALA A 136 -4.48 14.91 -9.34
CA ALA A 136 -3.04 14.73 -9.20
C ALA A 136 -2.25 15.62 -10.17
N LYS A 137 -2.64 15.65 -11.45
CA LYS A 137 -2.03 16.51 -12.49
C LYS A 137 -2.12 18.00 -12.15
N LEU A 138 -3.20 18.42 -11.46
CA LEU A 138 -3.43 19.82 -11.06
C LEU A 138 -2.89 20.14 -9.65
N GLY A 139 -2.27 19.20 -8.94
CA GLY A 139 -1.81 19.38 -7.56
C GLY A 139 -2.96 19.63 -6.57
N ARG A 140 -4.10 18.93 -6.75
CA ARG A 140 -5.32 19.10 -5.98
C ARG A 140 -5.74 17.81 -5.28
N VAL A 141 -6.47 17.96 -4.17
CA VAL A 141 -6.94 16.83 -3.36
C VAL A 141 -8.40 16.55 -3.71
N PRO A 142 -8.75 15.32 -4.13
CA PRO A 142 -10.14 14.95 -4.41
C PRO A 142 -10.91 14.79 -3.10
N VAL A 143 -11.53 15.87 -2.62
CA VAL A 143 -12.39 15.82 -1.45
C VAL A 143 -13.83 15.46 -1.87
N ALA A 144 -14.52 14.68 -1.00
CA ALA A 144 -15.91 14.33 -1.25
C ALA A 144 -16.76 15.58 -1.35
N THR A 145 -17.43 15.74 -2.50
CA THR A 145 -18.48 16.76 -2.67
C THR A 145 -19.80 16.15 -2.21
N GLY A 146 -20.49 16.78 -1.26
CA GLY A 146 -21.68 16.23 -0.58
C GLY A 146 -22.85 15.82 -1.46
N ASP A 147 -22.77 15.95 -2.77
CA ASP A 147 -23.85 15.77 -3.73
C ASP A 147 -23.99 14.33 -4.27
N GLY A 148 -23.20 13.36 -3.79
CA GLY A 148 -23.31 11.94 -4.20
C GLY A 148 -23.14 11.71 -5.71
N GLY A 149 -22.34 12.56 -6.39
CA GLY A 149 -22.11 12.45 -7.83
C GLY A 149 -21.45 11.13 -8.24
N GLU A 150 -21.67 10.74 -9.50
CA GLU A 150 -21.09 9.49 -10.08
C GLU A 150 -19.54 9.51 -10.13
N LEU A 151 -18.92 10.69 -10.01
CA LEU A 151 -17.47 10.85 -10.04
C LEU A 151 -16.97 11.10 -8.61
N SER A 152 -16.24 10.16 -8.08
CA SER A 152 -15.53 10.28 -6.81
C SER A 152 -14.13 9.69 -6.91
N ALA A 153 -13.23 10.18 -6.07
CA ALA A 153 -11.90 9.62 -5.93
C ALA A 153 -11.46 9.75 -4.48
N SER A 154 -10.71 8.77 -4.04
CA SER A 154 -10.08 8.74 -2.73
C SER A 154 -8.61 9.15 -2.83
N TYR A 155 -7.95 9.29 -1.69
CA TYR A 155 -6.52 9.56 -1.59
C TYR A 155 -5.90 8.78 -0.43
N GLY A 156 -4.65 8.39 -0.60
CA GLY A 156 -3.80 7.92 0.46
C GLY A 156 -2.99 9.06 1.07
N TYR A 157 -1.95 8.71 1.81
CA TYR A 157 -1.10 9.67 2.50
C TYR A 157 0.38 9.35 2.32
N SER A 158 1.22 10.39 2.35
CA SER A 158 2.61 10.27 2.76
C SER A 158 2.71 10.77 4.20
N LEU A 159 3.27 9.98 5.11
CA LEU A 159 3.34 10.26 6.54
C LEU A 159 4.78 10.06 7.05
N ASP A 160 5.26 10.92 7.93
CA ASP A 160 6.48 10.63 8.69
C ASP A 160 6.26 9.36 9.52
N ALA A 161 7.10 8.35 9.29
CA ALA A 161 6.86 7.03 9.83
C ALA A 161 7.02 6.97 11.35
N SER A 162 8.02 7.63 11.89
CA SER A 162 8.33 7.64 13.33
C SER A 162 7.27 8.41 14.10
N ILE A 163 6.87 9.58 13.61
CA ILE A 163 5.86 10.41 14.27
C ILE A 163 4.48 9.73 14.20
N TYR A 164 4.14 9.11 13.07
CA TYR A 164 2.88 8.37 12.94
C TYR A 164 2.82 7.17 13.90
N ALA A 165 3.90 6.39 14.02
CA ALA A 165 3.98 5.27 14.95
C ALA A 165 3.82 5.72 16.41
N GLU A 166 4.46 6.83 16.80
CA GLU A 166 4.34 7.42 18.14
C GLU A 166 2.91 7.93 18.41
N ALA A 167 2.26 8.57 17.45
CA ALA A 167 0.87 8.99 17.58
C ALA A 167 -0.09 7.81 17.81
N LEU A 168 0.12 6.68 17.12
CA LEU A 168 -0.63 5.45 17.35
C LEU A 168 -0.37 4.86 18.73
N LYS A 169 0.87 4.87 19.20
CA LYS A 169 1.24 4.45 20.57
C LYS A 169 0.50 5.25 21.62
N GLN A 170 0.47 6.57 21.47
CA GLN A 170 -0.26 7.47 22.39
C GLN A 170 -1.77 7.19 22.36
N LEU A 171 -2.33 6.92 21.17
CA LEU A 171 -3.73 6.52 21.04
C LEU A 171 -4.03 5.20 21.77
N ALA A 172 -3.16 4.20 21.62
CA ALA A 172 -3.28 2.90 22.27
C ALA A 172 -3.22 3.06 23.81
N SER A 173 -2.27 3.86 24.33
CA SER A 173 -2.14 4.17 25.75
C SER A 173 -3.40 4.86 26.31
N LYS A 174 -3.94 5.87 25.61
CA LYS A 174 -5.20 6.55 26.00
C LYS A 174 -6.40 5.61 26.06
N ARG A 175 -6.36 4.49 25.36
CA ARG A 175 -7.39 3.43 25.38
C ARG A 175 -7.14 2.38 26.44
N GLY A 176 -6.15 2.55 27.32
CA GLY A 176 -5.85 1.66 28.42
C GLY A 176 -5.12 0.37 28.00
N ILE A 177 -4.52 0.32 26.80
CA ILE A 177 -3.67 -0.81 26.41
C ILE A 177 -2.38 -0.76 27.26
N VAL A 178 -2.16 -1.85 28.00
CA VAL A 178 -0.94 -2.03 28.79
C VAL A 178 0.18 -2.47 27.85
N SER A 179 1.35 -1.83 27.96
CA SER A 179 2.51 -2.16 27.15
C SER A 179 3.75 -2.43 27.99
N SER A 180 4.55 -3.39 27.54
CA SER A 180 5.92 -3.66 27.98
C SER A 180 6.86 -3.46 26.81
N SER A 181 8.10 -3.02 27.06
CA SER A 181 9.12 -2.81 26.02
C SER A 181 10.33 -3.69 26.29
N GLY A 182 10.91 -4.32 25.29
CA GLY A 182 12.09 -5.15 25.43
C GLY A 182 12.30 -6.06 24.21
N LYS A 183 13.31 -6.93 24.27
CA LYS A 183 13.54 -7.97 23.26
C LYS A 183 12.98 -9.28 23.76
N ILE A 184 12.52 -10.14 22.85
CA ILE A 184 12.11 -11.50 23.20
C ILE A 184 13.36 -12.31 23.51
N ALA A 185 13.47 -12.76 24.77
CA ALA A 185 14.54 -13.67 25.24
C ALA A 185 14.16 -15.13 25.00
N ASP A 186 12.92 -15.52 25.30
CA ASP A 186 12.44 -16.89 25.10
C ASP A 186 10.97 -16.93 24.68
N VAL A 187 10.60 -18.01 23.95
CA VAL A 187 9.22 -18.36 23.57
C VAL A 187 8.98 -19.80 24.00
N THR A 188 8.24 -19.99 25.05
CA THR A 188 7.89 -21.32 25.59
C THR A 188 6.66 -21.86 24.86
N LEU A 189 6.81 -23.01 24.21
CA LEU A 189 5.74 -23.71 23.50
C LEU A 189 5.11 -24.84 24.33
N LYS A 190 3.82 -25.10 24.08
CA LYS A 190 3.12 -26.31 24.50
C LYS A 190 2.40 -26.90 23.29
N GLY A 191 2.97 -27.93 22.68
CA GLY A 191 2.50 -28.42 21.38
C GLY A 191 2.69 -27.32 20.30
N ASP A 192 1.62 -27.04 19.55
CA ASP A 192 1.60 -26.04 18.50
C ASP A 192 1.17 -24.65 19.00
N CYS A 193 1.13 -24.42 20.32
CA CYS A 193 0.70 -23.17 20.91
C CYS A 193 1.82 -22.53 21.72
N ILE A 194 1.92 -21.19 21.67
CA ILE A 194 2.74 -20.42 22.60
C ILE A 194 2.04 -20.40 23.95
N ARG A 195 2.76 -20.82 24.99
CA ARG A 195 2.30 -20.74 26.39
C ARG A 195 2.64 -19.38 26.98
N SER A 196 3.87 -18.94 26.78
CA SER A 196 4.36 -17.65 27.28
C SER A 196 5.55 -17.18 26.49
N ILE A 197 5.77 -15.88 26.53
CA ILE A 197 7.00 -15.24 26.08
C ILE A 197 7.71 -14.61 27.28
N GLU A 198 9.04 -14.53 27.21
CA GLU A 198 9.89 -13.88 28.21
C GLU A 198 10.70 -12.79 27.55
N LEU A 199 10.73 -11.60 28.17
CA LEU A 199 11.54 -10.46 27.72
C LEU A 199 12.93 -10.52 28.34
N ASP A 200 13.85 -9.75 27.78
CA ASP A 200 15.25 -9.63 28.23
C ASP A 200 15.39 -9.05 29.65
N ASP A 201 14.36 -8.42 30.20
CA ASP A 201 14.29 -7.97 31.60
C ASP A 201 13.67 -9.02 32.56
N GLY A 202 13.34 -10.22 32.05
CA GLY A 202 12.69 -11.30 32.81
C GLY A 202 11.16 -11.17 32.90
N THR A 203 10.54 -10.16 32.29
CA THR A 203 9.08 -10.02 32.25
C THR A 203 8.47 -11.16 31.46
N ARG A 204 7.55 -11.90 32.10
CA ARG A 204 6.84 -13.02 31.47
C ARG A 204 5.42 -12.62 31.11
N ILE A 205 5.00 -12.95 29.88
CA ILE A 205 3.68 -12.65 29.33
C ILE A 205 3.02 -13.92 28.87
N GLU A 206 1.82 -14.18 29.38
CA GLU A 206 0.93 -15.27 28.98
C GLU A 206 -0.30 -14.70 28.31
N ALA A 207 -0.76 -15.33 27.23
CA ALA A 207 -1.97 -14.93 26.50
C ALA A 207 -2.63 -16.15 25.84
N ASP A 208 -3.89 -15.97 25.47
CA ASP A 208 -4.64 -17.00 24.74
C ASP A 208 -4.36 -16.96 23.25
N LEU A 209 -4.13 -15.76 22.71
CA LEU A 209 -3.77 -15.50 21.32
C LEU A 209 -2.57 -14.56 21.29
N PHE A 210 -1.59 -14.86 20.42
CA PHE A 210 -0.44 -14.02 20.14
C PHE A 210 -0.51 -13.48 18.73
N ILE A 211 -0.30 -12.17 18.56
CA ILE A 211 -0.20 -11.53 17.25
C ILE A 211 1.25 -11.11 17.03
N ASP A 212 1.87 -11.66 16.00
CA ASP A 212 3.22 -11.32 15.57
C ASP A 212 3.18 -10.15 14.56
N ALA A 213 3.48 -8.94 15.03
CA ALA A 213 3.64 -7.71 14.26
C ALA A 213 5.10 -7.25 14.22
N SER A 214 6.06 -8.18 14.34
CA SER A 214 7.49 -7.88 14.50
C SER A 214 8.21 -7.58 13.18
N GLY A 215 7.49 -7.56 12.06
CA GLY A 215 8.07 -7.30 10.75
C GLY A 215 8.87 -8.50 10.22
N ALA A 216 9.88 -8.24 9.42
CA ALA A 216 10.63 -9.28 8.70
C ALA A 216 11.36 -10.30 9.61
N GLU A 217 11.53 -10.03 10.89
CA GLU A 217 12.10 -11.01 11.85
C GLU A 217 11.14 -12.15 12.19
N ARG A 218 9.80 -11.88 12.22
CA ARG A 218 8.79 -12.90 12.57
C ARG A 218 9.13 -13.61 13.87
N VAL A 219 9.42 -12.81 14.92
CA VAL A 219 10.06 -13.31 16.17
C VAL A 219 9.28 -14.40 16.88
N LEU A 220 7.95 -14.40 16.77
CA LEU A 220 7.10 -15.45 17.31
C LEU A 220 6.81 -16.53 16.26
N MET A 221 6.43 -16.12 15.07
CA MET A 221 5.97 -17.05 14.04
C MET A 221 7.07 -18.04 13.62
N MET A 222 8.33 -17.61 13.53
CA MET A 222 9.44 -18.50 13.19
C MET A 222 9.81 -19.51 14.31
N LYS A 223 9.20 -19.39 15.50
CA LYS A 223 9.29 -20.39 16.56
C LYS A 223 8.18 -21.43 16.46
N MET A 224 7.13 -21.19 15.69
CA MET A 224 6.00 -22.10 15.57
C MET A 224 6.36 -23.33 14.73
N PRO A 225 5.88 -24.53 15.11
CA PRO A 225 6.16 -25.76 14.38
C PRO A 225 5.70 -25.72 12.94
N GLY A 226 6.62 -25.99 12.00
CA GLY A 226 6.32 -26.01 10.57
C GLY A 226 6.05 -24.64 9.95
N ALA A 227 6.43 -23.54 10.60
CA ALA A 227 6.42 -22.22 10.01
C ALA A 227 7.43 -22.15 8.85
N LYS A 228 6.99 -21.66 7.70
CA LYS A 228 7.82 -21.48 6.52
C LYS A 228 7.48 -20.15 5.85
N PHE A 229 8.51 -19.44 5.44
CA PHE A 229 8.41 -18.22 4.66
C PHE A 229 8.81 -18.51 3.21
N GLU A 230 7.86 -18.32 2.31
CA GLU A 230 8.03 -18.44 0.86
C GLU A 230 8.57 -17.12 0.32
N ARG A 231 9.75 -17.13 -0.25
CA ARG A 231 10.37 -15.96 -0.89
C ARG A 231 9.97 -15.87 -2.34
N TRP A 232 9.65 -14.66 -2.81
CA TRP A 232 9.35 -14.37 -4.21
C TRP A 232 10.57 -13.86 -4.98
N LYS A 233 11.76 -14.37 -4.63
CA LYS A 233 13.06 -13.88 -5.15
C LYS A 233 13.15 -13.97 -6.67
N ASP A 234 12.60 -15.02 -7.26
CA ASP A 234 12.68 -15.22 -8.72
C ASP A 234 11.66 -14.36 -9.49
N GLN A 235 10.75 -13.70 -8.79
CA GLN A 235 9.73 -12.81 -9.33
C GLN A 235 10.14 -11.34 -9.20
N PHE A 236 10.75 -10.95 -8.07
CA PHE A 236 11.22 -9.59 -7.81
C PHE A 236 12.74 -9.57 -7.76
N GLY A 237 13.35 -8.84 -8.70
CA GLY A 237 14.80 -8.77 -8.83
C GLY A 237 15.49 -7.87 -7.81
N CYS A 238 14.77 -6.96 -7.17
CA CYS A 238 15.32 -6.06 -6.16
C CYS A 238 15.48 -6.75 -4.81
N ASP A 239 16.61 -6.48 -4.14
CA ASP A 239 16.94 -7.06 -2.82
C ASP A 239 17.45 -6.02 -1.82
N ARG A 240 17.51 -4.74 -2.22
CA ARG A 240 17.95 -3.61 -1.39
C ARG A 240 16.96 -2.46 -1.44
N ILE A 241 16.88 -1.77 -0.32
CA ILE A 241 16.21 -0.49 -0.18
C ILE A 241 17.18 0.51 0.45
N ILE A 242 17.17 1.74 -0.05
CA ILE A 242 17.88 2.86 0.54
C ILE A 242 16.89 3.98 0.79
N THR A 243 16.91 4.54 2.00
CA THR A 243 16.07 5.67 2.40
C THR A 243 16.93 6.89 2.73
N ALA A 244 16.45 8.07 2.35
CA ALA A 244 17.11 9.33 2.59
C ALA A 244 16.11 10.48 2.62
N SER A 245 16.58 11.68 2.90
CA SER A 245 15.76 12.89 2.93
C SER A 245 16.28 13.93 1.94
N ALA A 246 15.36 14.75 1.44
CA ALA A 246 15.67 15.95 0.64
C ALA A 246 14.82 17.13 1.14
N ALA A 247 15.15 18.33 0.70
CA ALA A 247 14.43 19.54 1.04
C ALA A 247 12.92 19.42 0.68
N PRO A 248 12.03 20.10 1.40
CA PRO A 248 10.61 20.14 1.06
C PRO A 248 10.39 20.79 -0.31
N LEU A 249 9.39 20.31 -1.03
CA LEU A 249 9.00 20.91 -2.31
C LEU A 249 8.36 22.28 -2.07
N LYS A 250 8.61 23.23 -3.00
CA LYS A 250 8.02 24.59 -2.93
C LYS A 250 6.49 24.55 -2.95
N SER A 251 5.91 23.73 -3.81
CA SER A 251 4.49 23.42 -3.85
C SER A 251 4.33 21.91 -3.74
N LEU A 252 3.41 21.48 -2.88
CA LEU A 252 3.19 20.06 -2.63
C LEU A 252 2.39 19.44 -3.78
N PRO A 253 2.91 18.39 -4.45
CA PRO A 253 2.13 17.65 -5.42
C PRO A 253 1.09 16.75 -4.74
N ALA A 254 0.01 16.47 -5.43
CA ALA A 254 -0.99 15.49 -4.98
C ALA A 254 -0.63 14.06 -5.42
N PHE A 255 0.64 13.76 -5.63
CA PHE A 255 1.11 12.45 -6.06
C PHE A 255 2.50 12.12 -5.52
N SER A 256 2.79 10.83 -5.37
CA SER A 256 4.15 10.30 -5.20
C SER A 256 4.75 10.02 -6.57
N GLN A 257 6.04 10.35 -6.76
CA GLN A 257 6.75 10.11 -8.02
C GLN A 257 7.56 8.83 -7.93
N ILE A 258 7.33 7.87 -8.82
CA ILE A 258 8.08 6.61 -8.93
C ILE A 258 8.78 6.59 -10.29
N SER A 259 10.10 6.52 -10.29
CA SER A 259 10.90 6.59 -11.52
C SER A 259 11.84 5.40 -11.65
N ALA A 260 11.73 4.64 -12.73
CA ALA A 260 12.63 3.53 -12.99
C ALA A 260 14.01 3.99 -13.41
N PHE A 261 15.05 3.26 -13.00
CA PHE A 261 16.42 3.43 -13.44
C PHE A 261 17.06 2.06 -13.76
N ARG A 262 18.33 1.98 -14.14
CA ARG A 262 18.97 0.76 -14.68
C ARG A 262 18.90 -0.49 -13.79
N GLY A 263 18.78 -0.32 -12.47
CA GLY A 263 18.79 -1.44 -11.51
C GLY A 263 17.61 -1.48 -10.56
N GLY A 264 16.52 -0.75 -10.85
CA GLY A 264 15.35 -0.68 -9.97
C GLY A 264 14.57 0.62 -10.16
N TRP A 265 14.09 1.21 -9.07
CA TRP A 265 13.31 2.44 -9.12
C TRP A 265 13.61 3.35 -7.91
N VAL A 266 13.33 4.64 -8.08
CA VAL A 266 13.39 5.65 -7.01
C VAL A 266 12.03 6.31 -6.84
N GLY A 267 11.60 6.40 -5.60
CA GLY A 267 10.36 7.06 -5.16
C GLY A 267 10.64 8.37 -4.45
N LEU A 268 9.82 9.40 -4.74
CA LEU A 268 9.80 10.68 -4.04
C LEU A 268 8.43 10.82 -3.39
N TYR A 269 8.43 10.93 -2.06
CA TYR A 269 7.22 11.01 -1.26
C TYR A 269 7.18 12.37 -0.58
N PRO A 270 6.22 13.25 -0.95
CA PRO A 270 6.13 14.58 -0.38
C PRO A 270 5.69 14.51 1.09
N LEU A 271 6.37 15.23 1.96
CA LEU A 271 5.96 15.55 3.31
C LEU A 271 5.92 17.08 3.47
N ARG A 272 5.29 17.57 4.53
CA ARG A 272 5.14 19.03 4.73
C ARG A 272 6.47 19.74 4.92
N ASP A 273 7.43 19.09 5.56
CA ASP A 273 8.72 19.63 6.01
C ASP A 273 9.93 19.05 5.25
N ARG A 274 9.76 18.01 4.49
CA ARG A 274 10.80 17.34 3.70
C ARG A 274 10.23 16.57 2.52
N THR A 275 11.10 16.04 1.68
CA THR A 275 10.76 15.00 0.69
C THR A 275 11.47 13.72 1.10
N ALA A 276 10.73 12.65 1.36
CA ALA A 276 11.34 11.35 1.58
C ALA A 276 11.76 10.75 0.23
N VAL A 277 12.97 10.24 0.17
CA VAL A 277 13.58 9.62 -1.02
C VAL A 277 13.83 8.17 -0.71
N VAL A 278 13.22 7.29 -1.49
CA VAL A 278 13.35 5.83 -1.33
C VAL A 278 13.81 5.26 -2.66
N ALA A 279 14.89 4.50 -2.69
CA ALA A 279 15.20 3.72 -3.88
C ALA A 279 15.26 2.23 -3.54
N VAL A 280 14.73 1.43 -4.44
CA VAL A 280 14.72 -0.03 -4.36
C VAL A 280 15.51 -0.56 -5.56
N TYR A 281 16.48 -1.43 -5.29
CA TYR A 281 17.44 -1.81 -6.32
C TYR A 281 17.98 -3.23 -6.15
N ALA A 282 18.54 -3.75 -7.24
CA ALA A 282 19.24 -5.03 -7.29
C ALA A 282 20.72 -4.81 -6.97
N SER A 283 21.22 -5.46 -5.93
CA SER A 283 22.61 -5.32 -5.45
C SER A 283 23.65 -5.88 -6.42
N ASP A 284 23.24 -6.76 -7.34
CA ASP A 284 24.09 -7.28 -8.42
C ASP A 284 24.23 -6.30 -9.61
N VAL A 285 23.41 -5.24 -9.65
CA VAL A 285 23.45 -4.19 -10.70
C VAL A 285 24.01 -2.88 -10.17
N VAL A 286 23.65 -2.51 -8.96
CA VAL A 286 24.11 -1.29 -8.28
C VAL A 286 24.60 -1.67 -6.88
N SER A 287 25.88 -1.40 -6.58
CA SER A 287 26.42 -1.76 -5.28
C SER A 287 25.91 -0.86 -4.15
N ASP A 288 25.82 -1.39 -2.94
CA ASP A 288 25.45 -0.63 -1.73
C ASP A 288 26.42 0.55 -1.48
N HIS A 289 27.68 0.42 -1.95
CA HIS A 289 28.68 1.48 -1.84
C HIS A 289 28.45 2.64 -2.84
N SER A 290 27.99 2.36 -4.07
CA SER A 290 27.77 3.39 -5.09
C SER A 290 26.41 4.08 -4.97
N MET A 291 25.39 3.36 -4.46
CA MET A 291 24.02 3.83 -4.45
C MET A 291 23.80 5.18 -3.73
N PRO A 292 24.41 5.47 -2.57
CA PRO A 292 24.28 6.79 -1.94
C PRO A 292 24.74 7.95 -2.83
N GLY A 293 25.80 7.74 -3.62
CA GLY A 293 26.31 8.73 -4.57
C GLY A 293 25.44 8.92 -5.82
N GLU A 294 24.71 7.88 -6.24
CA GLU A 294 23.80 7.93 -7.38
C GLU A 294 22.44 8.55 -7.01
N LEU A 295 22.03 8.44 -5.75
CA LEU A 295 20.70 8.82 -5.28
C LEU A 295 20.31 10.27 -5.60
N PRO A 296 21.17 11.30 -5.44
CA PRO A 296 20.81 12.68 -5.80
C PRO A 296 20.53 12.86 -7.30
N LEU A 297 21.22 12.13 -8.16
CA LEU A 297 21.00 12.16 -9.62
C LEU A 297 19.67 11.49 -9.98
N LEU A 298 19.37 10.36 -9.38
CA LEU A 298 18.13 9.62 -9.58
C LEU A 298 16.91 10.40 -9.06
N ALA A 299 17.02 11.00 -7.88
CA ALA A 299 16.01 11.85 -7.28
C ALA A 299 15.86 13.21 -7.97
N ARG A 300 16.88 13.67 -8.72
CA ARG A 300 16.98 15.01 -9.29
C ARG A 300 16.90 16.13 -8.26
N MET A 301 17.38 15.86 -7.06
CA MET A 301 17.41 16.80 -5.93
C MET A 301 18.61 16.51 -5.04
N ALA A 302 19.06 17.53 -4.32
CA ALA A 302 20.07 17.34 -3.29
C ALA A 302 19.48 16.49 -2.16
N VAL A 303 20.15 15.40 -1.84
CA VAL A 303 19.81 14.53 -0.72
C VAL A 303 20.59 15.01 0.50
N SER A 304 19.94 15.04 1.65
CA SER A 304 20.48 15.49 2.94
C SER A 304 20.46 14.38 3.98
N GLY A 305 21.40 14.43 4.91
CA GLY A 305 21.52 13.44 5.98
C GLY A 305 22.20 12.14 5.51
N GLU A 306 22.26 11.19 6.42
CA GLU A 306 22.80 9.86 6.17
C GLU A 306 21.74 9.00 5.49
N ALA A 307 22.11 8.37 4.37
CA ALA A 307 21.25 7.42 3.69
C ALA A 307 21.37 6.04 4.36
N VAL A 308 20.24 5.40 4.60
CA VAL A 308 20.17 4.09 5.27
C VAL A 308 19.85 3.00 4.27
N VAL A 309 20.75 2.02 4.18
CA VAL A 309 20.59 0.84 3.31
C VAL A 309 20.11 -0.34 4.13
N ALA A 310 19.10 -1.05 3.63
CA ALA A 310 18.59 -2.28 4.21
C ALA A 310 18.33 -3.35 3.15
N GLU A 311 18.32 -4.62 3.57
CA GLU A 311 17.91 -5.75 2.73
C GLU A 311 16.39 -5.89 2.73
N ILE A 312 15.80 -6.16 1.57
CA ILE A 312 14.39 -6.51 1.42
C ILE A 312 14.24 -7.95 0.93
N LYS A 313 13.20 -8.62 1.42
CA LYS A 313 12.91 -10.02 1.11
C LYS A 313 11.42 -10.18 0.84
N PRO A 314 10.92 -9.82 -0.35
CA PRO A 314 9.52 -10.02 -0.69
C PRO A 314 9.12 -11.48 -0.57
N GLY A 315 7.93 -11.73 -0.03
CA GLY A 315 7.42 -13.07 0.19
C GLY A 315 6.30 -13.11 1.22
N MET A 316 5.84 -14.31 1.55
CA MET A 316 4.78 -14.52 2.54
C MET A 316 5.03 -15.78 3.38
N LEU A 317 4.42 -15.86 4.55
CA LEU A 317 4.31 -17.11 5.28
C LEU A 317 3.34 -18.05 4.58
N GLU A 318 3.73 -19.35 4.42
CA GLU A 318 2.81 -20.37 3.90
C GLU A 318 1.53 -20.46 4.74
N ARG A 319 1.67 -20.30 6.06
CA ARG A 319 0.59 -20.28 7.04
C ARG A 319 0.81 -19.11 8.01
N PRO A 320 0.20 -17.94 7.75
CA PRO A 320 0.29 -16.79 8.67
C PRO A 320 -0.40 -17.01 10.02
N TRP A 321 -1.19 -18.05 10.19
CA TRP A 321 -1.77 -18.46 11.47
C TRP A 321 -1.44 -19.92 11.77
N ILE A 322 -0.70 -20.18 12.86
CA ILE A 322 -0.35 -21.52 13.36
C ILE A 322 -0.64 -21.58 14.86
N GLY A 323 -1.42 -22.57 15.30
CA GLY A 323 -1.83 -22.71 16.70
C GLY A 323 -2.51 -21.45 17.21
N ASN A 324 -1.99 -20.85 18.26
CA ASN A 324 -2.46 -19.58 18.79
C ASN A 324 -1.60 -18.38 18.40
N CYS A 325 -0.83 -18.45 17.31
CA CYS A 325 0.01 -17.37 16.83
C CYS A 325 -0.41 -16.92 15.43
N VAL A 326 -0.67 -15.62 15.25
CA VAL A 326 -1.09 -15.00 13.98
C VAL A 326 -0.09 -13.92 13.61
N ALA A 327 0.48 -13.99 12.42
CA ALA A 327 1.32 -12.93 11.87
C ALA A 327 0.48 -11.87 11.16
N VAL A 328 0.87 -10.59 11.28
CA VAL A 328 0.25 -9.45 10.60
C VAL A 328 1.31 -8.51 10.02
N GLY A 329 0.94 -7.76 8.97
CA GLY A 329 1.87 -6.86 8.29
C GLY A 329 3.06 -7.61 7.67
N ASP A 330 4.24 -7.02 7.71
CA ASP A 330 5.46 -7.59 7.11
C ASP A 330 5.89 -8.93 7.76
N ALA A 331 5.37 -9.25 8.94
CA ALA A 331 5.58 -10.58 9.52
C ALA A 331 4.81 -11.65 8.73
N ALA A 332 3.64 -11.34 8.20
CA ALA A 332 2.84 -12.24 7.36
C ALA A 332 3.24 -12.17 5.89
N ILE A 333 3.29 -10.96 5.34
CA ILE A 333 3.46 -10.67 3.91
C ILE A 333 4.42 -9.47 3.79
N ALA A 334 5.64 -9.72 3.36
CA ALA A 334 6.63 -8.68 3.09
C ALA A 334 6.60 -8.29 1.62
N LEU A 335 6.42 -7.02 1.33
CA LEU A 335 6.30 -6.48 -0.02
C LEU A 335 7.46 -5.55 -0.34
N GLU A 336 7.70 -5.39 -1.63
CA GLU A 336 8.42 -4.25 -2.16
C GLU A 336 7.48 -3.02 -2.18
N PRO A 337 7.94 -1.81 -1.75
CA PRO A 337 7.02 -0.70 -1.49
C PRO A 337 6.60 0.09 -2.75
N VAL A 338 6.53 -0.54 -3.92
CA VAL A 338 6.23 0.14 -5.20
C VAL A 338 4.82 0.75 -5.23
N ASP A 339 3.83 0.05 -4.66
CA ASP A 339 2.41 0.42 -4.73
C ASP A 339 1.85 0.99 -3.42
N ALA A 340 2.71 1.40 -2.50
CA ALA A 340 2.29 1.98 -1.20
C ALA A 340 1.43 1.04 -0.32
N ALA A 341 1.57 -0.29 -0.49
CA ALA A 341 0.68 -1.28 0.10
C ALA A 341 1.09 -1.78 1.50
N GLN A 342 2.21 -1.32 2.09
CA GLN A 342 2.72 -1.86 3.37
C GLN A 342 1.73 -1.76 4.53
N LEU A 343 1.19 -0.56 4.80
CA LEU A 343 0.19 -0.41 5.86
C LEU A 343 -1.16 -1.02 5.48
N HIS A 344 -1.46 -1.13 4.18
CA HIS A 344 -2.65 -1.84 3.71
C HIS A 344 -2.57 -3.35 4.02
N VAL A 345 -1.40 -3.97 3.86
CA VAL A 345 -1.17 -5.36 4.27
C VAL A 345 -1.40 -5.53 5.76
N ALA A 346 -0.86 -4.67 6.60
CA ALA A 346 -1.10 -4.72 8.04
C ALA A 346 -2.60 -4.59 8.36
N GLN A 347 -3.28 -3.62 7.75
CA GLN A 347 -4.71 -3.39 7.88
C GLN A 347 -5.53 -4.61 7.41
N GLY A 348 -5.21 -5.18 6.25
CA GLY A 348 -5.89 -6.35 5.71
C GLY A 348 -5.77 -7.56 6.65
N CYS A 349 -4.55 -7.87 7.09
CA CYS A 349 -4.32 -8.93 8.07
C CYS A 349 -5.13 -8.74 9.35
N ILE A 350 -5.15 -7.51 9.91
CA ILE A 350 -5.90 -7.18 11.13
C ILE A 350 -7.41 -7.31 10.89
N SER A 351 -7.91 -6.80 9.77
CA SER A 351 -9.35 -6.84 9.45
C SER A 351 -9.85 -8.26 9.26
N HIS A 352 -9.09 -9.10 8.54
CA HIS A 352 -9.42 -10.51 8.39
C HIS A 352 -9.35 -11.27 9.71
N LEU A 353 -8.35 -10.99 10.56
CA LEU A 353 -8.27 -11.59 11.90
C LEU A 353 -9.50 -11.23 12.76
N ILE A 354 -9.91 -9.96 12.75
CA ILE A 354 -11.09 -9.51 13.50
C ILE A 354 -12.36 -10.20 12.97
N ALA A 355 -12.49 -10.34 11.65
CA ALA A 355 -13.65 -10.97 11.02
C ALA A 355 -13.81 -12.46 11.38
N VAL A 356 -12.69 -13.18 11.55
CA VAL A 356 -12.65 -14.58 11.94
C VAL A 356 -12.01 -14.78 13.31
N PHE A 357 -12.23 -13.86 14.26
CA PHE A 357 -11.62 -13.94 15.59
C PHE A 357 -12.02 -15.23 16.30
N PRO A 358 -11.07 -15.97 16.93
CA PRO A 358 -11.37 -17.29 17.45
C PRO A 358 -12.37 -17.28 18.58
N ALA A 359 -13.36 -18.18 18.49
CA ALA A 359 -14.41 -18.32 19.49
C ALA A 359 -13.89 -18.96 20.78
N THR A 360 -12.85 -19.80 20.68
CA THR A 360 -12.28 -20.54 21.81
C THR A 360 -10.75 -20.46 21.81
N ALA A 361 -10.16 -20.57 22.99
CA ALA A 361 -8.71 -20.56 23.17
C ALA A 361 -8.08 -21.96 23.06
N ASP A 362 -8.88 -23.02 23.06
CA ASP A 362 -8.40 -24.41 23.09
C ASP A 362 -8.21 -24.96 21.66
N GLU A 363 -9.09 -24.56 20.73
CA GLU A 363 -9.03 -24.93 19.31
C GLU A 363 -9.37 -23.70 18.48
N MET A 364 -8.63 -23.47 17.40
CA MET A 364 -8.78 -22.30 16.52
C MET A 364 -8.95 -22.74 15.06
N PRO A 365 -10.08 -23.36 14.68
CA PRO A 365 -10.34 -23.80 13.30
C PRO A 365 -10.40 -22.62 12.32
N GLU A 366 -10.62 -21.41 12.80
CA GLU A 366 -10.62 -20.15 12.06
C GLU A 366 -9.27 -19.90 11.35
N ALA A 367 -8.19 -20.49 11.86
CA ALA A 367 -6.86 -20.40 11.24
C ALA A 367 -6.85 -20.88 9.78
N SER A 368 -7.65 -21.91 9.45
CA SER A 368 -7.74 -22.41 8.08
C SER A 368 -8.36 -21.39 7.14
N ALA A 369 -9.42 -20.72 7.55
CA ALA A 369 -10.10 -19.67 6.78
C ALA A 369 -9.18 -18.46 6.61
N TYR A 370 -8.56 -17.99 7.71
CA TYR A 370 -7.60 -16.89 7.68
C TYR A 370 -6.43 -17.17 6.72
N ASN A 371 -5.79 -18.34 6.82
CA ASN A 371 -4.67 -18.71 5.96
C ASN A 371 -5.05 -18.74 4.47
N LYS A 372 -6.28 -19.18 4.15
CA LYS A 372 -6.79 -19.18 2.77
C LYS A 372 -6.98 -17.75 2.25
N SER A 373 -7.67 -16.88 3.01
CA SER A 373 -7.88 -15.48 2.63
C SER A 373 -6.58 -14.72 2.50
N MET A 374 -5.63 -14.92 3.42
CA MET A 374 -4.32 -14.25 3.35
C MET A 374 -3.51 -14.68 2.12
N ARG A 375 -3.64 -15.91 1.68
CA ARG A 375 -2.97 -16.38 0.45
C ARG A 375 -3.55 -15.70 -0.79
N SER A 376 -4.89 -15.57 -0.88
CA SER A 376 -5.58 -14.85 -1.96
C SER A 376 -5.18 -13.37 -1.96
N PHE A 377 -5.29 -12.72 -0.82
CA PHE A 377 -4.95 -11.31 -0.60
C PHE A 377 -3.49 -10.99 -0.98
N ALA A 378 -2.53 -11.80 -0.50
CA ALA A 378 -1.11 -11.64 -0.81
C ALA A 378 -0.81 -11.86 -2.31
N GLY A 379 -1.47 -12.86 -2.91
CA GLY A 379 -1.34 -13.16 -4.35
C GLY A 379 -1.79 -12.00 -5.22
N ASN A 380 -2.92 -11.38 -4.89
CA ASN A 380 -3.47 -10.26 -5.64
C ASN A 380 -2.55 -9.03 -5.58
N ILE A 381 -2.02 -8.68 -4.41
CA ILE A 381 -1.08 -7.55 -4.26
C ILE A 381 0.24 -7.85 -4.97
N ARG A 382 0.79 -9.08 -4.79
CA ARG A 382 2.00 -9.51 -5.51
C ARG A 382 1.83 -9.39 -7.02
N ASP A 383 0.72 -9.86 -7.57
CA ASP A 383 0.48 -9.86 -9.00
C ASP A 383 0.41 -8.43 -9.56
N PHE A 384 -0.18 -7.48 -8.83
CA PHE A 384 -0.20 -6.07 -9.23
C PHE A 384 1.21 -5.46 -9.22
N ALA A 385 1.96 -5.68 -8.15
CA ALA A 385 3.34 -5.20 -8.05
C ALA A 385 4.24 -5.81 -9.14
N LEU A 386 4.08 -7.12 -9.40
CA LEU A 386 4.84 -7.83 -10.43
C LEU A 386 4.50 -7.35 -11.85
N ALA A 387 3.26 -6.92 -12.10
CA ALA A 387 2.85 -6.39 -13.40
C ALA A 387 3.70 -5.18 -13.84
N HIS A 388 4.13 -4.30 -12.90
CA HIS A 388 5.06 -3.21 -13.22
C HIS A 388 6.36 -3.72 -13.83
N TYR A 389 6.90 -4.82 -13.29
CA TYR A 389 8.16 -5.40 -13.73
C TYR A 389 8.03 -6.15 -15.05
N VAL A 390 6.98 -6.95 -15.19
CA VAL A 390 6.75 -7.77 -16.39
C VAL A 390 6.37 -6.92 -17.61
N LEU A 391 5.63 -5.84 -17.40
CA LEU A 391 5.16 -4.95 -18.46
C LEU A 391 6.15 -3.83 -18.82
N ASN A 392 7.34 -3.79 -18.18
CA ASN A 392 8.34 -2.77 -18.50
C ASN A 392 8.75 -2.79 -19.99
N ARG A 393 9.12 -1.61 -20.53
CA ARG A 393 9.64 -1.45 -21.89
C ARG A 393 11.04 -0.83 -21.88
N ARG A 394 11.86 -1.25 -20.93
CA ARG A 394 13.27 -0.87 -20.82
C ARG A 394 14.14 -1.96 -21.43
N PHE A 395 14.28 -1.94 -22.75
CA PHE A 395 15.08 -2.89 -23.50
C PHE A 395 16.58 -2.58 -23.36
N ASP A 396 17.42 -3.59 -23.53
CA ASP A 396 18.88 -3.51 -23.46
C ASP A 396 19.40 -3.12 -22.05
N GLU A 397 18.66 -3.50 -21.02
CA GLU A 397 19.03 -3.34 -19.62
C GLU A 397 18.81 -4.66 -18.88
N LEU A 398 19.91 -5.36 -18.55
CA LEU A 398 19.89 -6.73 -18.03
C LEU A 398 18.87 -6.97 -16.88
N PHE A 399 18.75 -6.04 -15.94
CA PHE A 399 17.77 -6.14 -14.85
C PHE A 399 16.35 -6.16 -15.39
N TRP A 400 16.00 -5.22 -16.28
CA TRP A 400 14.66 -5.07 -16.82
C TRP A 400 14.30 -6.14 -17.85
N ASP A 401 15.32 -6.65 -18.59
CA ASP A 401 15.14 -7.78 -19.49
C ASP A 401 14.81 -9.04 -18.71
N LYS A 402 15.54 -9.35 -17.62
CA LYS A 402 15.24 -10.46 -16.72
C LYS A 402 13.86 -10.32 -16.06
N ALA A 403 13.50 -9.11 -15.62
CA ALA A 403 12.19 -8.87 -14.99
C ALA A 403 11.03 -9.12 -15.96
N ARG A 404 11.19 -8.78 -17.24
CA ARG A 404 10.20 -9.05 -18.29
C ARG A 404 10.08 -10.54 -18.65
N GLU A 405 11.17 -11.30 -18.51
CA GLU A 405 11.24 -12.73 -18.77
C GLU A 405 10.92 -13.61 -17.55
N ALA A 406 10.68 -12.98 -16.38
CA ALA A 406 10.36 -13.70 -15.16
C ALA A 406 9.10 -14.58 -15.31
N GLU A 407 9.07 -15.68 -14.58
CA GLU A 407 7.88 -16.54 -14.53
C GLU A 407 6.69 -15.80 -13.94
N VAL A 408 5.62 -15.71 -14.74
CA VAL A 408 4.39 -14.99 -14.37
C VAL A 408 3.42 -15.96 -13.73
N PRO A 409 2.92 -15.67 -12.51
CA PRO A 409 1.87 -16.47 -11.88
C PRO A 409 0.64 -16.64 -12.79
N ALA A 410 -0.02 -17.79 -12.73
CA ALA A 410 -1.17 -18.08 -13.58
C ALA A 410 -2.30 -17.04 -13.43
N THR A 411 -2.51 -16.52 -12.22
CA THR A 411 -3.48 -15.46 -11.91
C THR A 411 -3.16 -14.15 -12.63
N LEU A 412 -1.90 -13.74 -12.62
CA LEU A 412 -1.44 -12.56 -13.37
C LEU A 412 -1.51 -12.80 -14.87
N ARG A 413 -1.05 -13.96 -15.35
CA ARG A 413 -1.13 -14.32 -16.76
C ARG A 413 -2.55 -14.18 -17.29
N GLN A 414 -3.53 -14.72 -16.60
CA GLN A 414 -4.94 -14.63 -16.97
C GLN A 414 -5.42 -13.17 -17.10
N LYS A 415 -5.02 -12.30 -16.15
CA LYS A 415 -5.37 -10.86 -16.18
C LYS A 415 -4.75 -10.18 -17.41
N LEU A 416 -3.46 -10.44 -17.68
CA LEU A 416 -2.75 -9.87 -18.83
C LEU A 416 -3.37 -10.33 -20.16
N ASP A 417 -3.64 -11.62 -20.32
CA ASP A 417 -4.20 -12.19 -21.55
C ASP A 417 -5.61 -11.67 -21.82
N LEU A 418 -6.46 -11.59 -20.78
CA LEU A 418 -7.82 -11.07 -20.92
C LEU A 418 -7.80 -9.57 -21.27
N PHE A 419 -6.92 -8.80 -20.64
CA PHE A 419 -6.79 -7.38 -20.96
C PHE A 419 -6.26 -7.17 -22.40
N ALA A 420 -5.24 -7.90 -22.80
CA ALA A 420 -4.71 -7.82 -24.18
C ALA A 420 -5.78 -8.15 -25.22
N ALA A 421 -6.65 -9.13 -24.93
CA ALA A 421 -7.71 -9.52 -25.87
C ALA A 421 -8.85 -8.49 -25.99
N ARG A 422 -9.28 -7.86 -24.87
CA ARG A 422 -10.53 -7.09 -24.86
C ARG A 422 -10.58 -5.91 -23.90
N GLY A 423 -9.44 -5.49 -23.33
CA GLY A 423 -9.37 -4.34 -22.41
C GLY A 423 -10.19 -4.50 -21.12
N THR A 424 -10.33 -5.73 -20.62
CA THR A 424 -11.07 -6.04 -19.39
C THR A 424 -10.19 -6.83 -18.45
N VAL A 425 -10.31 -6.58 -17.15
CA VAL A 425 -9.61 -7.33 -16.11
C VAL A 425 -10.62 -8.11 -15.27
N ALA A 426 -10.33 -9.38 -14.99
CA ALA A 426 -11.12 -10.15 -14.05
C ALA A 426 -10.68 -9.83 -12.61
N ILE A 427 -11.57 -9.23 -11.84
CA ILE A 427 -11.37 -8.93 -10.43
C ILE A 427 -11.92 -10.09 -9.61
N GLY A 428 -11.09 -10.62 -8.70
CA GLY A 428 -11.44 -11.72 -7.80
C GLY A 428 -11.81 -11.23 -6.40
N ASP A 429 -12.08 -12.18 -5.52
CA ASP A 429 -12.25 -11.92 -4.09
C ASP A 429 -10.92 -11.45 -3.49
N ASP A 430 -10.97 -10.64 -2.42
CA ASP A 430 -9.81 -10.07 -1.73
C ASP A 430 -8.88 -9.22 -2.63
N GLU A 431 -9.39 -8.67 -3.74
CA GLU A 431 -8.62 -7.79 -4.62
C GLU A 431 -8.41 -6.41 -3.96
N THR A 432 -7.15 -5.97 -3.95
CA THR A 432 -6.77 -4.66 -3.41
C THR A 432 -6.96 -3.54 -4.43
N PHE A 433 -6.62 -3.83 -5.69
CA PHE A 433 -6.62 -2.88 -6.78
C PHE A 433 -7.83 -3.11 -7.69
N SER A 434 -8.59 -2.04 -7.95
CA SER A 434 -9.79 -2.11 -8.80
C SER A 434 -9.46 -2.44 -10.26
N ASP A 435 -10.46 -2.80 -11.04
CA ASP A 435 -10.35 -2.96 -12.49
C ASP A 435 -9.81 -1.71 -13.18
N GLN A 436 -10.15 -0.54 -12.66
CA GLN A 436 -9.62 0.74 -13.15
C GLN A 436 -8.12 0.89 -12.84
N ASN A 437 -7.65 0.51 -11.65
CA ASN A 437 -6.22 0.53 -11.33
C ASN A 437 -5.44 -0.38 -12.28
N TRP A 438 -5.92 -1.60 -12.51
CA TRP A 438 -5.34 -2.53 -13.47
C TRP A 438 -5.34 -1.97 -14.91
N THR A 439 -6.45 -1.37 -15.32
CA THR A 439 -6.60 -0.77 -16.66
C THR A 439 -5.60 0.38 -16.85
N LEU A 440 -5.49 1.29 -15.87
CA LEU A 440 -4.54 2.39 -15.92
C LEU A 440 -3.09 1.90 -15.95
N LEU A 441 -2.76 0.88 -15.15
CA LEU A 441 -1.42 0.28 -15.13
C LEU A 441 -1.07 -0.31 -16.51
N MET A 442 -1.95 -1.15 -17.07
CA MET A 442 -1.66 -1.84 -18.34
C MET A 442 -1.58 -0.87 -19.52
N LEU A 443 -2.50 0.10 -19.61
CA LEU A 443 -2.43 1.15 -20.64
C LEU A 443 -1.20 2.05 -20.45
N GLY A 444 -0.89 2.43 -19.21
CA GLY A 444 0.30 3.23 -18.87
C GLY A 444 1.61 2.52 -19.20
N ALA A 445 1.65 1.20 -19.04
CA ALA A 445 2.76 0.35 -19.49
C ALA A 445 2.78 0.14 -21.02
N GLY A 446 1.77 0.64 -21.76
CA GLY A 446 1.67 0.59 -23.20
C GLY A 446 1.08 -0.72 -23.75
N VAL A 447 0.30 -1.44 -22.96
CA VAL A 447 -0.49 -2.57 -23.47
C VAL A 447 -1.70 -2.01 -24.20
N GLU A 448 -1.80 -2.26 -25.49
CA GLU A 448 -2.94 -1.87 -26.31
C GLU A 448 -3.83 -3.11 -26.56
N PRO A 449 -5.08 -3.13 -26.04
CA PRO A 449 -5.98 -4.25 -26.25
C PRO A 449 -6.33 -4.46 -27.74
N ASP A 450 -6.41 -5.71 -28.19
CA ASP A 450 -6.78 -6.06 -29.57
C ASP A 450 -8.23 -5.69 -29.89
N GLY A 451 -9.12 -5.80 -28.90
CA GLY A 451 -10.55 -5.52 -29.03
C GLY A 451 -11.13 -4.84 -27.79
N TYR A 452 -12.43 -4.67 -27.82
CA TYR A 452 -13.26 -4.19 -26.72
C TYR A 452 -14.52 -5.06 -26.57
N ASP A 453 -15.37 -4.80 -25.59
CA ASP A 453 -16.60 -5.54 -25.40
C ASP A 453 -17.56 -5.32 -26.61
N PRO A 454 -17.92 -6.38 -27.37
CA PRO A 454 -18.74 -6.24 -28.58
C PRO A 454 -20.14 -5.72 -28.29
N ARG A 455 -20.61 -5.75 -27.05
CA ARG A 455 -21.90 -5.15 -26.68
C ARG A 455 -21.93 -3.64 -26.88
N ILE A 456 -20.77 -2.97 -26.92
CA ILE A 456 -20.70 -1.53 -27.16
C ILE A 456 -21.17 -1.16 -28.57
N ASP A 457 -20.99 -2.07 -29.56
CA ASP A 457 -21.43 -1.85 -30.95
C ASP A 457 -22.95 -1.98 -31.12
N LEU A 458 -23.64 -2.50 -30.11
CA LEU A 458 -25.11 -2.52 -30.10
C LEU A 458 -25.73 -1.18 -29.71
N LEU A 459 -24.91 -0.27 -29.18
CA LEU A 459 -25.36 1.06 -28.74
C LEU A 459 -25.15 2.08 -29.88
N PRO A 460 -26.06 3.06 -30.04
CA PRO A 460 -25.85 4.14 -31.02
C PRO A 460 -24.60 4.97 -30.72
N ASP A 461 -23.89 5.44 -31.76
CA ASP A 461 -22.62 6.15 -31.60
C ASP A 461 -22.79 7.54 -30.95
N GLU A 462 -23.83 8.30 -31.31
CA GLU A 462 -24.06 9.66 -30.78
C GLU A 462 -24.13 9.71 -29.25
N PRO A 463 -24.95 8.87 -28.56
CA PRO A 463 -24.96 8.85 -27.09
C PRO A 463 -23.63 8.41 -26.48
N GLN A 464 -22.85 7.55 -27.15
CA GLN A 464 -21.53 7.13 -26.66
C GLN A 464 -20.54 8.30 -26.71
N ILE A 465 -20.48 9.03 -27.81
CA ILE A 465 -19.64 10.21 -27.99
C ILE A 465 -20.03 11.27 -26.94
N GLU A 466 -21.32 11.51 -26.74
CA GLU A 466 -21.81 12.45 -25.74
C GLU A 466 -21.39 12.05 -24.33
N LYS A 467 -21.53 10.78 -23.95
CA LYS A 467 -21.08 10.23 -22.65
C LYS A 467 -19.59 10.48 -22.40
N VAL A 468 -18.74 10.22 -23.40
CA VAL A 468 -17.29 10.46 -23.31
C VAL A 468 -17.00 11.95 -23.14
N GLN A 469 -17.65 12.83 -23.93
CA GLN A 469 -17.45 14.28 -23.82
C GLN A 469 -17.95 14.85 -22.50
N GLN A 470 -19.12 14.39 -22.02
CA GLN A 470 -19.69 14.85 -20.74
C GLN A 470 -18.78 14.47 -19.58
N ARG A 471 -18.27 13.23 -19.53
CA ARG A 471 -17.34 12.79 -18.49
C ARG A 471 -16.07 13.62 -18.48
N LEU A 472 -15.44 13.87 -19.65
CA LEU A 472 -14.22 14.67 -19.73
C LEU A 472 -14.43 16.08 -19.18
N ARG A 473 -15.57 16.72 -19.55
CA ARG A 473 -15.93 18.05 -19.05
C ARG A 473 -16.18 18.03 -17.55
N ALA A 474 -16.95 17.05 -17.06
CA ALA A 474 -17.27 16.91 -15.64
C ALA A 474 -16.01 16.70 -14.78
N VAL A 475 -15.13 15.79 -15.17
CA VAL A 475 -13.84 15.55 -14.48
C VAL A 475 -13.00 16.82 -14.45
N SER A 476 -12.82 17.48 -15.61
CA SER A 476 -12.03 18.71 -15.70
C SER A 476 -12.60 19.84 -14.83
N GLN A 477 -13.93 20.02 -14.83
CA GLN A 477 -14.59 21.04 -14.02
C GLN A 477 -14.47 20.75 -12.53
N LEU A 478 -14.75 19.50 -12.12
CA LEU A 478 -14.71 19.08 -10.73
C LEU A 478 -13.29 19.17 -10.16
N ALA A 479 -12.30 18.67 -10.89
CA ALA A 479 -10.91 18.73 -10.45
C ALA A 479 -10.40 20.16 -10.21
N ARG A 480 -10.85 21.13 -11.02
CA ARG A 480 -10.50 22.56 -10.84
C ARG A 480 -11.12 23.20 -9.60
N GLN A 481 -12.22 22.65 -9.09
CA GLN A 481 -12.92 23.15 -7.90
C GLN A 481 -12.30 22.60 -6.61
N MET A 482 -11.53 21.51 -6.70
CA MET A 482 -10.88 20.89 -5.55
C MET A 482 -9.80 21.81 -4.95
N PRO A 483 -9.53 21.75 -3.62
CA PRO A 483 -8.47 22.51 -2.99
C PRO A 483 -7.09 22.05 -3.48
N SER A 484 -6.11 22.94 -3.56
CA SER A 484 -4.72 22.53 -3.73
C SER A 484 -4.24 21.77 -2.50
N VAL A 485 -3.17 20.97 -2.64
CA VAL A 485 -2.58 20.26 -1.50
C VAL A 485 -2.14 21.25 -0.43
N ASP A 486 -1.46 22.35 -0.80
CA ASP A 486 -1.01 23.38 0.13
C ASP A 486 -2.18 24.05 0.89
N GLN A 487 -3.32 24.28 0.23
CA GLN A 487 -4.54 24.76 0.89
C GLN A 487 -5.12 23.72 1.85
N PHE A 488 -5.22 22.47 1.41
CA PHE A 488 -5.80 21.38 2.20
C PHE A 488 -5.04 21.15 3.51
N VAL A 489 -3.70 21.19 3.48
CA VAL A 489 -2.86 21.00 4.67
C VAL A 489 -2.60 22.30 5.45
N GLY A 490 -3.23 23.43 5.10
CA GLY A 490 -3.06 24.74 5.78
C GLY A 490 -1.68 25.37 5.58
N ARG A 491 -0.91 24.95 4.57
CA ARG A 491 0.45 25.47 4.33
C ARG A 491 0.46 26.85 3.65
N THR A 492 -0.61 27.23 2.98
CA THR A 492 -0.70 28.51 2.24
C THR A 492 -0.51 29.71 3.15
N GLU A 493 -1.14 29.71 4.33
CA GLU A 493 -0.98 30.80 5.31
C GLU A 493 0.46 30.92 5.83
N GLN A 494 1.12 29.76 6.02
CA GLN A 494 2.53 29.71 6.46
C GLN A 494 3.48 30.24 5.39
N LEU A 495 3.25 29.91 4.11
CA LEU A 495 4.05 30.40 2.98
C LEU A 495 3.89 31.91 2.76
N GLN A 496 2.67 32.45 2.91
CA GLN A 496 2.40 33.89 2.85
C GLN A 496 3.09 34.64 4.00
N ALA A 497 3.00 34.10 5.22
CA ALA A 497 3.68 34.69 6.39
C ALA A 497 5.21 34.68 6.26
N ALA A 498 5.77 33.69 5.53
CA ALA A 498 7.20 33.60 5.27
C ALA A 498 7.68 34.40 4.02
N GLY A 499 6.78 35.09 3.33
CA GLY A 499 7.11 35.87 2.13
C GLY A 499 7.56 35.05 0.92
N VAL A 500 7.15 33.79 0.82
CA VAL A 500 7.52 32.85 -0.25
C VAL A 500 6.48 32.85 -1.40
N VAL A 501 5.28 33.37 -1.16
CA VAL A 501 4.18 33.56 -2.13
C VAL A 501 3.66 34.99 -2.07
#